data_392e3436b09ec1594801046d9f6b0e17
#
_entry.id   392e3436b09ec1594801046d9f6b0e17
#
_cell.length_a   1.000
_cell.length_b   1.000
_cell.length_c   1.000
_cell.angle_alpha   90.00
_cell.angle_beta   90.00
_cell.angle_gamma   90.00
#
_symmetry.space_group_name_H-M   'P 1'
#
loop_
_entity.id
_entity.type
_entity.pdbx_description
1 polymer ?
#
loop_
_entity_poly.entity_id
_entity_poly.type
_entity_poly.pdbx_seq_one_letter_code
_entity_poly.pdbx_strand_id
1 'polypeptide(L)'
;MLAHAQGTPLNASRLATSLSVSSPTVARYIDLLVDLLLVRRLQPYHANLGKRLVKAPKTYVRDSGVLHALLAVPTRNALLDHPIVGSSWEGFVIETLINCAPAWTSPFYYRTSAGAEIDLLLELPGSELWAIEIKRSLSPKVERGFHIACDDLQPARRLVVYAGTERLPLPHGVEAVGLFDLAAELAAIG
;
A
#
# COMPACT_ATOMS: atom_id res chain seq x y z
N MET A 1 5.21 -4.83 -17.57
CA MET A 1 3.77 -4.49 -17.50
C MET A 1 3.29 -4.32 -16.06
N LEU A 2 3.50 -5.29 -15.13
CA LEU A 2 3.12 -5.10 -13.71
C LEU A 2 3.81 -3.88 -13.08
N ALA A 3 5.07 -3.62 -13.43
CA ALA A 3 5.80 -2.43 -12.97
C ALA A 3 5.10 -1.10 -13.29
N HIS A 4 4.42 -1.00 -14.45
CA HIS A 4 3.60 0.16 -14.81
C HIS A 4 2.24 0.21 -14.10
N ALA A 5 1.85 -0.87 -13.43
CA ALA A 5 0.61 -0.97 -12.67
C ALA A 5 0.85 -0.96 -11.15
N GLN A 6 2.05 -0.53 -10.72
CA GLN A 6 2.46 -0.44 -9.32
C GLN A 6 1.42 0.32 -8.48
N GLY A 7 0.95 -0.27 -7.39
CA GLY A 7 0.00 0.34 -6.47
C GLY A 7 -1.43 0.48 -7.01
N THR A 8 -1.74 -0.11 -8.17
CA THR A 8 -3.09 -0.02 -8.74
C THR A 8 -3.87 -1.32 -8.58
N PRO A 9 -5.22 -1.26 -8.56
CA PRO A 9 -6.05 -2.46 -8.61
C PRO A 9 -5.73 -3.31 -9.84
N LEU A 10 -5.52 -4.60 -9.63
CA LEU A 10 -5.16 -5.54 -10.67
C LEU A 10 -6.29 -5.71 -11.70
N ASN A 11 -5.96 -5.50 -12.97
CA ASN A 11 -6.83 -5.78 -14.10
C ASN A 11 -6.21 -6.88 -14.99
N ALA A 12 -6.48 -8.13 -14.64
CA ALA A 12 -5.95 -9.29 -15.35
C ALA A 12 -6.41 -9.35 -16.83
N SER A 13 -7.62 -8.90 -17.15
CA SER A 13 -8.15 -8.86 -18.51
C SER A 13 -7.37 -7.87 -19.39
N ARG A 14 -7.04 -6.69 -18.87
CA ARG A 14 -6.21 -5.70 -19.57
C ARG A 14 -4.81 -6.25 -19.87
N LEU A 15 -4.20 -6.92 -18.90
CA LEU A 15 -2.89 -7.56 -19.08
C LEU A 15 -2.97 -8.69 -20.12
N ALA A 16 -4.02 -9.50 -20.07
CA ALA A 16 -4.26 -10.61 -20.99
C ALA A 16 -4.37 -10.13 -22.45
N THR A 17 -5.15 -9.08 -22.69
CA THR A 17 -5.28 -8.45 -24.01
C THR A 17 -3.92 -7.95 -24.51
N SER A 18 -3.15 -7.26 -23.68
CA SER A 18 -1.84 -6.71 -24.08
C SER A 18 -0.77 -7.79 -24.35
N LEU A 19 -0.93 -8.98 -23.76
CA LEU A 19 0.00 -10.11 -23.91
C LEU A 19 -0.49 -11.16 -24.92
N SER A 20 -1.67 -10.95 -25.51
CA SER A 20 -2.32 -11.91 -26.42
C SER A 20 -2.48 -13.32 -25.81
N VAL A 21 -2.80 -13.38 -24.51
CA VAL A 21 -3.06 -14.61 -23.77
C VAL A 21 -4.41 -14.55 -23.04
N SER A 22 -4.84 -15.66 -22.44
CA SER A 22 -6.09 -15.68 -21.67
C SER A 22 -5.94 -15.03 -20.28
N SER A 23 -7.03 -14.47 -19.73
CA SER A 23 -7.03 -13.93 -18.36
C SER A 23 -6.66 -14.98 -17.29
N PRO A 24 -7.11 -16.25 -17.37
CA PRO A 24 -6.64 -17.30 -16.48
C PRO A 24 -5.13 -17.56 -16.57
N THR A 25 -4.55 -17.48 -17.78
CA THR A 25 -3.09 -17.61 -17.97
C THR A 25 -2.35 -16.49 -17.22
N VAL A 26 -2.80 -15.23 -17.37
CA VAL A 26 -2.22 -14.10 -16.64
C VAL A 26 -2.34 -14.31 -15.12
N ALA A 27 -3.51 -14.73 -14.64
CA ALA A 27 -3.72 -14.97 -13.20
C ALA A 27 -2.71 -15.99 -12.65
N ARG A 28 -2.51 -17.12 -13.36
CA ARG A 28 -1.52 -18.15 -12.97
C ARG A 28 -0.08 -17.62 -12.92
N TYR A 29 0.33 -16.78 -13.90
CA TYR A 29 1.65 -16.17 -13.86
C TYR A 29 1.80 -15.19 -12.70
N ILE A 30 0.76 -14.42 -12.37
CA ILE A 30 0.78 -13.54 -11.21
C ILE A 30 0.84 -14.36 -9.92
N ASP A 31 0.09 -15.47 -9.81
CA ASP A 31 0.16 -16.39 -8.69
C ASP A 31 1.60 -16.89 -8.48
N LEU A 32 2.26 -17.33 -9.56
CA LEU A 32 3.65 -17.76 -9.51
C LEU A 32 4.60 -16.64 -9.02
N LEU A 33 4.42 -15.40 -9.49
CA LEU A 33 5.23 -14.27 -9.05
C LEU A 33 4.99 -13.91 -7.58
N VAL A 34 3.78 -14.13 -7.08
CA VAL A 34 3.44 -13.98 -5.65
C VAL A 34 4.09 -15.08 -4.83
N ASP A 35 4.04 -16.33 -5.26
CA ASP A 35 4.65 -17.48 -4.59
C ASP A 35 6.18 -17.36 -4.55
N LEU A 36 6.79 -16.76 -5.58
CA LEU A 36 8.22 -16.44 -5.65
C LEU A 36 8.59 -15.17 -4.85
N LEU A 37 7.66 -14.55 -4.15
CA LEU A 37 7.84 -13.32 -3.37
C LEU A 37 8.33 -12.11 -4.20
N LEU A 38 8.12 -12.10 -5.51
CA LEU A 38 8.47 -11.00 -6.40
C LEU A 38 7.38 -9.93 -6.47
N VAL A 39 6.13 -10.34 -6.30
CA VAL A 39 4.95 -9.48 -6.35
C VAL A 39 4.12 -9.68 -5.09
N ARG A 40 3.64 -8.59 -4.52
CA ARG A 40 2.61 -8.60 -3.48
C ARG A 40 1.25 -8.32 -4.09
N ARG A 41 0.26 -9.09 -3.70
CA ARG A 41 -1.17 -8.74 -3.83
C ARG A 41 -1.68 -8.26 -2.48
N LEU A 42 -1.86 -6.96 -2.32
CA LEU A 42 -2.48 -6.39 -1.15
C LEU A 42 -3.99 -6.48 -1.31
N GLN A 43 -4.63 -7.27 -0.45
CA GLN A 43 -6.07 -7.54 -0.53
C GLN A 43 -6.88 -6.34 -0.05
N PRO A 44 -8.08 -6.11 -0.58
CA PRO A 44 -8.99 -5.12 -0.02
C PRO A 44 -9.56 -5.60 1.31
N TYR A 45 -9.67 -4.69 2.28
CA TYR A 45 -10.37 -4.97 3.54
C TYR A 45 -11.88 -4.98 3.30
N HIS A 46 -12.54 -6.06 3.69
CA HIS A 46 -13.98 -6.24 3.54
C HIS A 46 -14.71 -5.91 4.84
N ALA A 47 -15.06 -4.63 5.02
CA ALA A 47 -15.95 -4.22 6.10
C ALA A 47 -17.42 -4.30 5.65
N ASN A 48 -18.29 -4.82 6.51
CA ASN A 48 -19.72 -4.98 6.21
C ASN A 48 -20.49 -3.68 6.48
N LEU A 49 -20.16 -2.61 5.76
CA LEU A 49 -20.61 -1.23 6.01
C LEU A 49 -21.73 -0.75 5.05
N GLY A 50 -22.30 -1.66 4.24
CA GLY A 50 -23.30 -1.28 3.23
C GLY A 50 -22.75 -0.39 2.10
N LYS A 51 -21.42 -0.19 2.02
CA LYS A 51 -20.74 0.61 0.99
C LYS A 51 -20.21 -0.27 -0.14
N ARG A 52 -20.21 0.29 -1.35
CA ARG A 52 -19.62 -0.39 -2.51
C ARG A 52 -18.09 -0.30 -2.46
N LEU A 53 -17.44 -1.42 -2.14
CA LEU A 53 -15.98 -1.54 -2.03
C LEU A 53 -15.34 -1.90 -3.37
N VAL A 54 -14.10 -1.45 -3.58
CA VAL A 54 -13.23 -1.97 -4.64
C VAL A 54 -12.79 -3.38 -4.23
N LYS A 55 -13.00 -4.36 -5.10
CA LYS A 55 -12.75 -5.78 -4.80
C LYS A 55 -11.42 -6.32 -5.34
N ALA A 56 -10.83 -5.64 -6.32
CA ALA A 56 -9.60 -6.10 -6.95
C ALA A 56 -8.40 -5.79 -6.04
N PRO A 57 -7.46 -6.74 -5.80
CA PRO A 57 -6.26 -6.47 -5.01
C PRO A 57 -5.38 -5.42 -5.69
N LYS A 58 -4.71 -4.57 -4.91
CA LYS A 58 -3.60 -3.75 -5.40
C LYS A 58 -2.37 -4.64 -5.60
N THR A 59 -1.56 -4.34 -6.63
CA THR A 59 -0.34 -5.12 -6.91
C THR A 59 0.90 -4.25 -6.82
N TYR A 60 1.95 -4.83 -6.21
CA TYR A 60 3.25 -4.18 -6.04
C TYR A 60 4.37 -5.15 -6.44
N VAL A 61 5.34 -4.67 -7.23
CA VAL A 61 6.67 -5.30 -7.29
C VAL A 61 7.33 -5.02 -5.94
N ARG A 62 7.68 -6.08 -5.20
CA ARG A 62 8.08 -5.95 -3.79
C ARG A 62 9.40 -5.23 -3.60
N ASP A 63 10.36 -5.47 -4.47
CA ASP A 63 11.66 -4.80 -4.45
C ASP A 63 11.63 -3.55 -5.34
N SER A 64 11.88 -2.38 -4.74
CA SER A 64 11.86 -1.11 -5.47
C SER A 64 13.02 -0.98 -6.47
N GLY A 65 14.16 -1.63 -6.23
CA GLY A 65 15.28 -1.68 -7.18
C GLY A 65 14.92 -2.48 -8.43
N VAL A 66 14.26 -3.64 -8.26
CA VAL A 66 13.71 -4.42 -9.38
C VAL A 66 12.65 -3.62 -10.13
N LEU A 67 11.76 -2.93 -9.42
CA LEU A 67 10.76 -2.05 -10.04
C LEU A 67 11.44 -1.00 -10.93
N HIS A 68 12.44 -0.30 -10.40
CA HIS A 68 13.16 0.75 -11.15
C HIS A 68 13.92 0.16 -12.35
N ALA A 69 14.55 -1.00 -12.21
CA ALA A 69 15.22 -1.68 -13.32
C ALA A 69 14.23 -2.06 -14.44
N LEU A 70 13.05 -2.58 -14.10
CA LEU A 70 11.99 -2.93 -15.06
C LEU A 70 11.42 -1.72 -15.80
N LEU A 71 11.51 -0.52 -15.22
CA LEU A 71 11.05 0.74 -15.79
C LEU A 71 12.17 1.54 -16.46
N ALA A 72 13.40 1.00 -16.52
CA ALA A 72 14.58 1.68 -17.04
C ALA A 72 14.87 3.03 -16.33
N VAL A 73 14.70 3.08 -15.01
CA VAL A 73 14.99 4.24 -14.15
C VAL A 73 16.33 4.02 -13.44
N PRO A 74 17.48 4.45 -14.02
CA PRO A 74 18.79 4.02 -13.56
C PRO A 74 19.36 4.83 -12.39
N THR A 75 18.81 6.01 -12.10
CA THR A 75 19.35 6.93 -11.08
C THR A 75 18.28 7.51 -10.19
N ARG A 76 18.69 7.99 -9.01
CA ARG A 76 17.80 8.69 -8.08
C ARG A 76 17.17 9.94 -8.74
N ASN A 77 17.92 10.71 -9.52
CA ASN A 77 17.37 11.89 -10.18
C ASN A 77 16.31 11.50 -11.22
N ALA A 78 16.58 10.48 -12.03
CA ALA A 78 15.59 9.95 -12.96
C ALA A 78 14.31 9.45 -12.23
N LEU A 79 14.45 8.85 -11.03
CA LEU A 79 13.31 8.44 -10.24
C LEU A 79 12.50 9.63 -9.73
N LEU A 80 13.15 10.70 -9.27
CA LEU A 80 12.46 11.88 -8.74
C LEU A 80 11.59 12.58 -9.78
N ASP A 81 12.01 12.52 -11.05
CA ASP A 81 11.29 13.08 -12.20
C ASP A 81 10.28 12.09 -12.82
N HIS A 82 10.32 10.83 -12.41
CA HIS A 82 9.48 9.79 -13.01
C HIS A 82 8.10 9.70 -12.30
N PRO A 83 6.99 9.53 -13.05
CA PRO A 83 5.64 9.41 -12.46
C PRO A 83 5.49 8.28 -11.44
N ILE A 84 6.34 7.25 -11.53
CA ILE A 84 6.31 6.09 -10.62
C ILE A 84 6.76 6.42 -9.19
N VAL A 85 7.40 7.56 -8.97
CA VAL A 85 8.04 7.87 -7.67
C VAL A 85 7.10 7.77 -6.49
N GLY A 86 5.84 8.17 -6.64
CA GLY A 86 4.81 8.07 -5.61
C GLY A 86 4.48 6.62 -5.26
N SER A 87 4.10 5.82 -6.25
CA SER A 87 3.75 4.40 -6.03
C SER A 87 4.96 3.52 -5.74
N SER A 88 6.16 3.92 -6.14
CA SER A 88 7.40 3.27 -5.69
C SER A 88 7.64 3.50 -4.19
N TRP A 89 7.46 4.73 -3.72
CA TRP A 89 7.54 5.06 -2.29
C TRP A 89 6.47 4.32 -1.48
N GLU A 90 5.22 4.33 -1.95
CA GLU A 90 4.11 3.60 -1.33
C GLU A 90 4.44 2.12 -1.18
N GLY A 91 4.88 1.46 -2.25
CA GLY A 91 5.25 0.04 -2.21
C GLY A 91 6.42 -0.25 -1.27
N PHE A 92 7.44 0.61 -1.23
CA PHE A 92 8.57 0.49 -0.32
C PHE A 92 8.13 0.59 1.15
N VAL A 93 7.28 1.56 1.48
CA VAL A 93 6.74 1.73 2.84
C VAL A 93 5.90 0.51 3.23
N ILE A 94 4.98 0.07 2.36
CA ILE A 94 4.12 -1.10 2.59
C ILE A 94 4.96 -2.35 2.89
N GLU A 95 5.97 -2.66 2.05
CA GLU A 95 6.82 -3.83 2.26
C GLU A 95 7.63 -3.73 3.56
N THR A 96 8.17 -2.55 3.87
CA THR A 96 8.93 -2.33 5.10
C THR A 96 8.06 -2.58 6.33
N LEU A 97 6.87 -1.97 6.39
CA LEU A 97 5.99 -2.09 7.54
C LEU A 97 5.45 -3.51 7.73
N ILE A 98 5.06 -4.19 6.64
CA ILE A 98 4.59 -5.57 6.72
C ILE A 98 5.69 -6.51 7.21
N ASN A 99 6.93 -6.31 6.77
CA ASN A 99 8.05 -7.16 7.19
C ASN A 99 8.47 -6.92 8.64
N CYS A 100 8.19 -5.74 9.21
CA CYS A 100 8.45 -5.41 10.61
C CYS A 100 7.26 -5.66 11.54
N ALA A 101 6.07 -5.91 10.98
CA ALA A 101 4.88 -6.15 11.77
C ALA A 101 4.95 -7.49 12.52
N PRO A 102 4.27 -7.61 13.67
CA PRO A 102 4.19 -8.85 14.45
C PRO A 102 3.73 -10.03 13.60
N ALA A 103 4.13 -11.25 13.97
CA ALA A 103 3.58 -12.47 13.39
C ALA A 103 2.04 -12.46 13.48
N TRP A 104 1.38 -13.01 12.44
CA TRP A 104 -0.09 -13.05 12.32
C TRP A 104 -0.76 -11.69 12.05
N THR A 105 -0.01 -10.63 11.75
CA THR A 105 -0.59 -9.39 11.23
C THR A 105 -1.11 -9.59 9.82
N SER A 106 -2.36 -9.17 9.57
CA SER A 106 -2.97 -9.26 8.25
C SER A 106 -2.97 -7.87 7.58
N PRO A 107 -2.27 -7.71 6.43
CA PRO A 107 -2.22 -6.45 5.72
C PRO A 107 -3.32 -6.36 4.66
N PHE A 108 -3.98 -5.19 4.60
CA PHE A 108 -5.02 -4.86 3.63
C PHE A 108 -4.83 -3.42 3.12
N TYR A 109 -5.60 -3.06 2.12
CA TYR A 109 -5.93 -1.67 1.83
C TYR A 109 -7.46 -1.49 1.93
N TYR A 110 -7.93 -0.27 2.07
CA TYR A 110 -9.36 0.01 2.03
C TYR A 110 -9.66 1.03 0.96
N ARG A 111 -10.68 0.76 0.13
CA ARG A 111 -11.14 1.72 -0.88
C ARG A 111 -12.60 1.51 -1.21
N THR A 112 -13.36 2.60 -1.16
CA THR A 112 -14.75 2.65 -1.63
C THR A 112 -14.84 3.22 -3.05
N SER A 113 -15.93 2.93 -3.75
CA SER A 113 -16.20 3.54 -5.05
C SER A 113 -16.44 5.06 -4.97
N ALA A 114 -16.71 5.58 -3.77
CA ALA A 114 -16.91 7.00 -3.50
C ALA A 114 -15.62 7.76 -3.15
N GLY A 115 -14.45 7.08 -3.15
CA GLY A 115 -13.15 7.71 -2.96
C GLY A 115 -12.65 7.80 -1.52
N ALA A 116 -13.30 7.12 -0.55
CA ALA A 116 -12.67 6.88 0.75
C ALA A 116 -11.57 5.83 0.57
N GLU A 117 -10.37 6.08 1.09
CA GLU A 117 -9.20 5.21 0.87
C GLU A 117 -8.26 5.22 2.08
N ILE A 118 -7.64 4.07 2.37
CA ILE A 118 -6.49 3.88 3.25
C ILE A 118 -5.47 3.05 2.47
N ASP A 119 -4.24 3.53 2.36
CA ASP A 119 -3.17 2.89 1.59
C ASP A 119 -2.75 1.55 2.19
N LEU A 120 -2.58 1.49 3.51
CA LEU A 120 -2.28 0.28 4.25
C LEU A 120 -3.11 0.23 5.53
N LEU A 121 -3.84 -0.86 5.70
CA LEU A 121 -4.56 -1.21 6.92
C LEU A 121 -3.91 -2.47 7.50
N LEU A 122 -3.36 -2.38 8.70
CA LEU A 122 -2.81 -3.52 9.42
C LEU A 122 -3.81 -3.99 10.47
N GLU A 123 -4.23 -5.24 10.37
CA GLU A 123 -4.96 -5.92 11.44
C GLU A 123 -3.96 -6.71 12.28
N LEU A 124 -3.64 -6.16 13.44
CA LEU A 124 -2.70 -6.73 14.38
C LEU A 124 -3.33 -7.89 15.17
N PRO A 125 -2.52 -8.74 15.83
CA PRO A 125 -3.04 -9.73 16.77
C PRO A 125 -3.99 -9.10 17.80
N GLY A 126 -5.15 -9.72 18.04
CA GLY A 126 -6.21 -9.14 18.88
C GLY A 126 -7.20 -8.26 18.13
N SER A 127 -7.15 -8.24 16.79
CA SER A 127 -8.07 -7.47 15.91
C SER A 127 -7.94 -5.97 16.05
N GLU A 128 -6.80 -5.48 16.49
CA GLU A 128 -6.51 -4.04 16.52
C GLU A 128 -6.17 -3.54 15.13
N LEU A 129 -6.90 -2.54 14.62
CA LEU A 129 -6.70 -1.97 13.30
C LEU A 129 -5.84 -0.71 13.35
N TRP A 130 -4.79 -0.66 12.54
CA TRP A 130 -3.99 0.54 12.30
C TRP A 130 -4.17 1.02 10.86
N ALA A 131 -4.71 2.23 10.70
CA ALA A 131 -4.88 2.86 9.40
C ALA A 131 -3.68 3.73 9.08
N ILE A 132 -3.04 3.48 7.94
CA ILE A 132 -1.79 4.12 7.53
C ILE A 132 -1.98 4.72 6.15
N GLU A 133 -1.82 6.03 6.06
CA GLU A 133 -1.70 6.79 4.82
C GLU A 133 -0.23 7.00 4.51
N ILE A 134 0.15 7.04 3.24
CA ILE A 134 1.56 7.14 2.83
C ILE A 134 1.77 8.37 1.97
N LYS A 135 2.62 9.29 2.43
CA LYS A 135 2.93 10.55 1.74
C LYS A 135 4.44 10.71 1.56
N ARG A 136 4.88 11.06 0.38
CA ARG A 136 6.31 11.33 0.10
C ARG A 136 6.74 12.75 0.47
N SER A 137 5.81 13.62 0.80
CA SER A 137 6.08 15.01 1.18
C SER A 137 6.71 15.10 2.57
N LEU A 138 7.55 16.11 2.81
CA LEU A 138 8.02 16.49 4.14
C LEU A 138 6.95 17.22 4.99
N SER A 139 5.90 17.73 4.35
CA SER A 139 4.75 18.35 5.00
C SER A 139 3.50 17.58 4.59
N PRO A 140 3.17 16.47 5.26
CA PRO A 140 2.09 15.59 4.85
C PRO A 140 0.72 16.27 5.08
N LYS A 141 -0.10 16.25 4.05
CA LYS A 141 -1.51 16.63 4.14
C LYS A 141 -2.36 15.38 3.99
N VAL A 142 -3.26 15.20 4.94
CA VAL A 142 -4.22 14.09 4.93
C VAL A 142 -5.44 14.48 4.13
N GLU A 143 -5.82 13.66 3.18
CA GLU A 143 -6.96 13.92 2.33
C GLU A 143 -8.27 13.50 3.01
N ARG A 144 -9.37 14.14 2.57
CA ARG A 144 -10.71 13.83 3.08
C ARG A 144 -11.08 12.34 2.98
N GLY A 145 -10.59 11.67 1.93
CA GLY A 145 -10.85 10.24 1.71
C GLY A 145 -10.37 9.35 2.86
N PHE A 146 -9.18 9.65 3.40
CA PHE A 146 -8.63 8.94 4.55
C PHE A 146 -9.46 9.16 5.82
N HIS A 147 -9.87 10.41 6.10
CA HIS A 147 -10.70 10.69 7.26
C HIS A 147 -12.04 9.95 7.20
N ILE A 148 -12.70 9.97 6.02
CA ILE A 148 -13.96 9.22 5.82
C ILE A 148 -13.72 7.72 6.03
N ALA A 149 -12.63 7.16 5.52
CA ALA A 149 -12.29 5.76 5.70
C ALA A 149 -12.01 5.41 7.16
N CYS A 150 -11.32 6.29 7.90
CA CYS A 150 -11.11 6.13 9.34
C CYS A 150 -12.40 6.23 10.15
N ASP A 151 -13.34 7.07 9.73
CA ASP A 151 -14.66 7.16 10.37
C ASP A 151 -15.52 5.92 10.08
N ASP A 152 -15.33 5.30 8.93
CA ASP A 152 -15.98 4.03 8.57
C ASP A 152 -15.48 2.86 9.40
N LEU A 153 -14.16 2.75 9.57
CA LEU A 153 -13.52 1.56 10.15
C LEU A 153 -13.18 1.70 11.63
N GLN A 154 -13.18 2.93 12.17
CA GLN A 154 -12.82 3.23 13.56
C GLN A 154 -11.50 2.55 14.00
N PRO A 155 -10.39 2.74 13.26
CA PRO A 155 -9.11 2.13 13.60
C PRO A 155 -8.61 2.65 14.94
N ALA A 156 -7.89 1.80 15.69
CA ALA A 156 -7.27 2.17 16.96
C ALA A 156 -6.20 3.25 16.78
N ARG A 157 -5.51 3.22 15.62
CA ARG A 157 -4.51 4.27 15.27
C ARG A 157 -4.73 4.78 13.86
N ARG A 158 -4.53 6.10 13.70
CA ARG A 158 -4.60 6.84 12.44
C ARG A 158 -3.25 7.46 12.17
N LEU A 159 -2.50 6.92 11.23
CA LEU A 159 -1.10 7.24 11.00
C LEU A 159 -0.87 7.78 9.59
N VAL A 160 0.09 8.68 9.45
CA VAL A 160 0.64 9.09 8.15
C VAL A 160 2.13 8.83 8.15
N VAL A 161 2.58 7.89 7.34
CA VAL A 161 4.01 7.72 7.08
C VAL A 161 4.45 8.74 6.05
N TYR A 162 5.47 9.53 6.40
CA TYR A 162 5.96 10.60 5.54
C TYR A 162 7.49 10.56 5.39
N ALA A 163 8.04 11.42 4.53
CA ALA A 163 9.48 11.41 4.24
C ALA A 163 10.34 12.10 5.32
N GLY A 164 9.74 12.65 6.38
CA GLY A 164 10.46 13.17 7.55
C GLY A 164 10.70 12.11 8.61
N THR A 165 11.34 12.50 9.70
CA THR A 165 11.74 11.61 10.81
C THR A 165 11.02 11.93 12.12
N GLU A 166 10.37 13.08 12.22
CA GLU A 166 9.73 13.51 13.47
C GLU A 166 8.33 12.92 13.64
N ARG A 167 7.88 12.80 14.89
CA ARG A 167 6.48 12.52 15.22
C ARG A 167 5.73 13.82 15.44
N LEU A 168 4.65 14.01 14.69
CA LEU A 168 3.88 15.26 14.71
C LEU A 168 2.39 14.94 14.84
N PRO A 169 1.69 15.54 15.80
CA PRO A 169 0.23 15.43 15.85
C PRO A 169 -0.39 16.22 14.70
N LEU A 170 -1.35 15.59 14.02
CA LEU A 170 -2.16 16.20 12.97
C LEU A 170 -3.63 16.30 13.42
N PRO A 171 -4.46 17.12 12.74
CA PRO A 171 -5.89 17.19 13.03
C PRO A 171 -6.60 15.82 12.99
N HIS A 172 -7.73 15.72 13.68
CA HIS A 172 -8.60 14.52 13.72
C HIS A 172 -7.95 13.26 14.32
N GLY A 173 -7.03 13.43 15.25
CA GLY A 173 -6.37 12.32 15.94
C GLY A 173 -5.43 11.50 15.04
N VAL A 174 -4.93 12.10 13.96
CA VAL A 174 -3.92 11.52 13.10
C VAL A 174 -2.53 11.87 13.63
N GLU A 175 -1.59 10.95 13.50
CA GLU A 175 -0.17 11.15 13.83
C GLU A 175 0.69 10.97 12.57
N ALA A 176 1.52 11.96 12.24
CA ALA A 176 2.56 11.80 11.24
C ALA A 176 3.80 11.20 11.90
N VAL A 177 4.43 10.21 11.26
CA VAL A 177 5.56 9.46 11.79
C VAL A 177 6.53 9.09 10.67
N GLY A 178 7.84 9.09 10.97
CA GLY A 178 8.86 8.60 10.06
C GLY A 178 8.75 7.08 9.85
N LEU A 179 9.12 6.61 8.65
CA LEU A 179 9.03 5.18 8.31
C LEU A 179 9.79 4.28 9.29
N PHE A 180 11.03 4.65 9.62
CA PHE A 180 11.89 3.81 10.47
C PHE A 180 11.40 3.75 11.92
N ASP A 181 10.83 4.85 12.43
CA ASP A 181 10.26 4.88 13.78
C ASP A 181 9.02 3.99 13.89
N LEU A 182 8.14 4.04 12.88
CA LEU A 182 6.96 3.18 12.85
C LEU A 182 7.35 1.71 12.64
N ALA A 183 8.35 1.42 11.81
CA ALA A 183 8.86 0.07 11.60
C ALA A 183 9.47 -0.51 12.90
N ALA A 184 10.24 0.29 13.64
CA ALA A 184 10.80 -0.10 14.94
C ALA A 184 9.69 -0.33 15.99
N GLU A 185 8.65 0.50 16.00
CA GLU A 185 7.50 0.33 16.89
C GLU A 185 6.74 -0.97 16.60
N LEU A 186 6.48 -1.28 15.32
CA LEU A 186 5.83 -2.54 14.93
C LEU A 186 6.67 -3.76 15.32
N ALA A 187 7.99 -3.70 15.12
CA ALA A 187 8.90 -4.78 15.51
C ALA A 187 8.97 -4.99 17.04
N ALA A 188 8.70 -3.96 17.83
CA ALA A 188 8.68 -4.06 19.29
C ALA A 188 7.40 -4.67 19.87
N ILE A 189 6.33 -4.80 19.08
CA ILE A 189 5.06 -5.44 19.48
C ILE A 189 5.17 -6.98 19.38
N GLY A 190 6.01 -7.50 18.49
CA GLY A 190 6.23 -8.93 18.26
C GLY A 190 7.42 -9.40 19.02
#